data_fe0a594cd33f0b1fdadc46a3ea27039c
#
_entry.id   fe0a594cd33f0b1fdadc46a3ea27039c
#
_cell.length_a   1.000
_cell.length_b   1.000
_cell.length_c   1.000
_cell.angle_alpha   90.00
_cell.angle_beta   90.00
_cell.angle_gamma   90.00
#
_symmetry.space_group_name_H-M   'P 1'
#
loop_
_entity.id
_entity.type
_entity.pdbx_description
1 polymer ?
#
loop_
_entity_poly.entity_id
_entity_poly.type
_entity_poly.pdbx_seq_one_letter_code
_entity_poly.pdbx_strand_id
1 'polypeptide(L)'
;TQRRDGSLGKIYLSPTREVLFGSTADTAEALRAAQKKARGKHRTALEKAMETDLSQLDSGLMPEAMDKYYGLRYPAPATLLDHLDSPLFVLDEVGGIRDAQKATEFRRGEELTGLLEEGVLCPGLDVLYQTMDDLVFAAQKQSTLLCENFLRGMNEFQLKDLINAEAFAAPNWGGDLASLREDLDPLIAQGYAVTLFAGTPKGAAALTRDLADKGYSVSMSRDVRPAKGLVQVLPGHLTAGCTFPFARMAVISSRRHGLDEAAEAKKRKKNK
;
A
#
# COMPACT_ATOMS: atom_id res chain seq x y z
N THR A 1 -17.73 36.32 -19.62
CA THR A 1 -19.16 36.19 -19.28
C THR A 1 -19.45 34.78 -18.84
N GLN A 2 -19.78 34.62 -17.55
CA GLN A 2 -20.23 33.33 -17.02
C GLN A 2 -21.64 33.05 -17.55
N ARG A 3 -21.78 32.04 -18.39
CA ARG A 3 -23.10 31.58 -18.87
C ARG A 3 -23.51 30.39 -18.00
N ARG A 4 -24.79 30.36 -17.63
CA ARG A 4 -25.39 29.22 -16.92
C ARG A 4 -25.44 28.03 -17.87
N ASP A 5 -24.78 26.92 -17.50
CA ASP A 5 -24.69 25.70 -18.31
C ASP A 5 -25.69 24.62 -17.89
N GLY A 6 -26.46 24.89 -16.86
CA GLY A 6 -27.48 23.96 -16.37
C GLY A 6 -27.85 24.20 -14.90
N SER A 7 -28.66 23.30 -14.35
CA SER A 7 -28.95 23.24 -12.93
C SER A 7 -28.78 21.80 -12.42
N LEU A 8 -28.06 21.64 -11.32
CA LEU A 8 -27.88 20.38 -10.62
C LEU A 8 -28.82 20.31 -9.43
N GLY A 9 -29.56 19.19 -9.29
CA GLY A 9 -30.45 18.96 -8.16
C GLY A 9 -29.69 18.65 -6.85
N LYS A 10 -28.47 18.18 -6.97
CA LYS A 10 -27.57 17.82 -5.85
C LYS A 10 -26.14 18.03 -6.26
N ILE A 11 -25.33 18.58 -5.35
CA ILE A 11 -23.89 18.71 -5.50
C ILE A 11 -23.20 18.10 -4.29
N TYR A 12 -22.10 17.40 -4.50
CA TYR A 12 -21.21 16.92 -3.45
C TYR A 12 -20.04 17.88 -3.35
N LEU A 13 -19.84 18.46 -2.19
CA LEU A 13 -18.71 19.33 -1.91
C LEU A 13 -17.73 18.57 -1.03
N SER A 14 -16.51 18.46 -1.47
CA SER A 14 -15.38 17.94 -0.67
C SER A 14 -14.54 19.12 -0.19
N PRO A 15 -13.94 19.02 1.01
CA PRO A 15 -12.97 20.01 1.45
C PRO A 15 -11.83 20.14 0.44
N THR A 16 -11.37 21.35 0.19
CA THR A 16 -10.19 21.63 -0.64
C THR A 16 -8.88 21.58 0.15
N ARG A 17 -8.97 21.44 1.46
CA ARG A 17 -7.84 21.36 2.38
C ARG A 17 -7.94 20.10 3.21
N GLU A 18 -6.80 19.47 3.46
CA GLU A 18 -6.72 18.27 4.33
C GLU A 18 -6.85 18.64 5.80
N VAL A 19 -6.34 19.81 6.19
CA VAL A 19 -6.40 20.28 7.57
C VAL A 19 -7.49 21.33 7.72
N LEU A 20 -8.51 21.00 8.53
CA LEU A 20 -9.61 21.86 8.82
C LEU A 20 -9.48 22.42 10.24
N PHE A 21 -9.25 23.71 10.33
CA PHE A 21 -9.28 24.44 11.58
C PHE A 21 -10.69 24.99 11.84
N GLY A 22 -10.95 25.31 13.12
CA GLY A 22 -12.18 25.95 13.55
C GLY A 22 -12.24 27.44 13.18
N SER A 23 -12.53 28.29 14.14
CA SER A 23 -12.49 29.75 13.93
C SER A 23 -11.05 30.25 13.77
N THR A 24 -10.86 31.40 13.10
CA THR A 24 -9.57 32.06 13.02
C THR A 24 -9.04 32.47 14.39
N ALA A 25 -9.95 32.86 15.32
CA ALA A 25 -9.58 33.23 16.68
C ALA A 25 -9.02 32.04 17.48
N ASP A 26 -9.71 30.90 17.49
CA ASP A 26 -9.26 29.69 18.18
C ASP A 26 -7.92 29.20 17.60
N THR A 27 -7.78 29.31 16.29
CA THR A 27 -6.54 28.91 15.59
C THR A 27 -5.38 29.83 16.00
N ALA A 28 -5.60 31.15 16.03
CA ALA A 28 -4.59 32.11 16.47
C ALA A 28 -4.18 31.87 17.93
N GLU A 29 -5.10 31.56 18.81
CA GLU A 29 -4.81 31.22 20.22
C GLU A 29 -3.94 29.96 20.31
N ALA A 30 -4.29 28.91 19.57
CA ALA A 30 -3.54 27.67 19.53
C ALA A 30 -2.12 27.86 19.00
N LEU A 31 -1.93 28.67 17.94
CA LEU A 31 -0.61 29.02 17.41
C LEU A 31 0.23 29.80 18.42
N ARG A 32 -0.35 30.76 19.10
CA ARG A 32 0.33 31.52 20.17
C ARG A 32 0.74 30.63 21.33
N ALA A 33 -0.11 29.66 21.70
CA ALA A 33 0.22 28.69 22.74
C ALA A 33 1.39 27.77 22.33
N ALA A 34 1.44 27.34 21.06
CA ALA A 34 2.56 26.56 20.52
C ALA A 34 3.84 27.39 20.48
N GLN A 35 3.77 28.65 20.06
CA GLN A 35 4.90 29.59 20.03
C GLN A 35 5.52 29.80 21.42
N LYS A 36 4.70 29.90 22.47
CA LYS A 36 5.16 30.03 23.86
C LYS A 36 5.91 28.79 24.37
N LYS A 37 5.62 27.60 23.82
CA LYS A 37 6.29 26.36 24.18
C LYS A 37 7.63 26.18 23.49
N ALA A 38 7.87 26.84 22.36
CA ALA A 38 9.12 26.78 21.61
C ALA A 38 10.28 27.38 22.42
N ARG A 39 11.45 26.73 22.35
CA ARG A 39 12.66 27.16 23.09
C ARG A 39 13.88 27.19 22.17
N GLY A 40 14.89 27.96 22.58
CA GLY A 40 16.20 27.98 21.94
C GLY A 40 16.22 28.69 20.56
N LYS A 41 17.15 28.28 19.70
CA LYS A 41 17.40 28.90 18.39
C LYS A 41 16.17 28.86 17.44
N HIS A 42 15.35 27.83 17.59
CA HIS A 42 14.15 27.64 16.77
C HIS A 42 13.03 28.64 17.09
N ARG A 43 13.04 29.24 18.29
CA ARG A 43 11.99 30.18 18.71
C ARG A 43 11.89 31.38 17.81
N THR A 44 13.01 32.02 17.49
CA THR A 44 13.03 33.25 16.68
C THR A 44 12.62 32.97 15.22
N ALA A 45 13.10 31.84 14.66
CA ALA A 45 12.69 31.42 13.31
C ALA A 45 11.19 31.13 13.25
N LEU A 46 10.69 30.45 14.27
CA LEU A 46 9.26 30.13 14.40
C LEU A 46 8.40 31.37 14.58
N GLU A 47 8.81 32.29 15.45
CA GLU A 47 8.11 33.55 15.66
C GLU A 47 7.95 34.31 14.35
N LYS A 48 9.03 34.40 13.56
CA LYS A 48 9.01 35.03 12.25
C LYS A 48 8.14 34.31 11.23
N ALA A 49 8.20 32.96 11.20
CA ALA A 49 7.39 32.17 10.28
C ALA A 49 5.88 32.25 10.60
N MET A 50 5.53 32.35 11.89
CA MET A 50 4.14 32.47 12.35
C MET A 50 3.60 33.89 12.29
N GLU A 51 4.43 34.91 12.21
CA GLU A 51 4.01 36.33 12.27
C GLU A 51 2.98 36.66 11.19
N THR A 52 3.25 36.27 9.96
CA THR A 52 2.35 36.54 8.83
C THR A 52 1.03 35.77 9.00
N ASP A 53 1.09 34.52 9.41
CA ASP A 53 -0.11 33.69 9.60
C ASP A 53 -0.98 34.21 10.76
N LEU A 54 -0.35 34.60 11.86
CA LEU A 54 -1.06 35.20 13.00
C LEU A 54 -1.70 36.54 12.60
N SER A 55 -1.02 37.38 11.82
CA SER A 55 -1.58 38.64 11.32
C SER A 55 -2.81 38.40 10.42
N GLN A 56 -2.77 37.38 9.55
CA GLN A 56 -3.93 37.01 8.74
C GLN A 56 -5.10 36.51 9.60
N LEU A 57 -4.81 35.62 10.56
CA LEU A 57 -5.83 35.07 11.48
C LEU A 57 -6.48 36.19 12.31
N ASP A 58 -5.71 37.14 12.81
CA ASP A 58 -6.22 38.29 13.57
C ASP A 58 -7.10 39.21 12.71
N SER A 59 -6.83 39.25 11.40
CA SER A 59 -7.66 39.94 10.40
C SER A 59 -8.91 39.13 9.98
N GLY A 60 -9.12 37.95 10.55
CA GLY A 60 -10.25 37.07 10.21
C GLY A 60 -10.04 36.23 8.95
N LEU A 61 -8.80 36.21 8.42
CA LEU A 61 -8.45 35.43 7.22
C LEU A 61 -7.70 34.16 7.62
N MET A 62 -8.12 33.02 7.05
CA MET A 62 -7.40 31.74 7.23
C MET A 62 -6.25 31.66 6.23
N PRO A 63 -4.99 31.50 6.69
CA PRO A 63 -3.83 31.32 5.81
C PRO A 63 -3.97 30.12 4.88
N GLU A 64 -3.34 30.16 3.71
CA GLU A 64 -3.42 29.06 2.74
C GLU A 64 -2.65 27.83 3.21
N ALA A 65 -1.44 27.99 3.72
CA ALA A 65 -0.53 26.91 4.10
C ALA A 65 -0.74 26.48 5.57
N MET A 66 -1.96 26.07 5.92
CA MET A 66 -2.26 25.61 7.29
C MET A 66 -1.80 24.16 7.57
N ASP A 67 -1.40 23.40 6.56
CA ASP A 67 -0.98 22.00 6.69
C ASP A 67 0.27 21.85 7.57
N LYS A 68 1.13 22.85 7.60
CA LYS A 68 2.29 22.93 8.51
C LYS A 68 1.91 22.89 10.01
N TYR A 69 0.63 23.13 10.33
CA TYR A 69 0.09 23.07 11.68
C TYR A 69 -0.77 21.82 11.92
N TYR A 70 -0.62 20.82 11.08
CA TYR A 70 -1.38 19.56 11.16
C TYR A 70 -1.34 18.95 12.57
N GLY A 71 -0.15 18.80 13.16
CA GLY A 71 0.02 18.23 14.50
C GLY A 71 -0.63 19.03 15.63
N LEU A 72 -0.88 20.35 15.41
CA LEU A 72 -1.62 21.16 16.36
C LEU A 72 -3.12 20.81 16.36
N ARG A 73 -3.65 20.52 15.18
CA ARG A 73 -5.06 20.18 15.00
C ARG A 73 -5.36 18.72 15.33
N TYR A 74 -4.41 17.84 14.97
CA TYR A 74 -4.53 16.39 15.09
C TYR A 74 -3.33 15.83 15.88
N PRO A 75 -3.29 16.02 17.21
CA PRO A 75 -2.16 15.54 18.03
C PRO A 75 -2.06 14.02 18.08
N ALA A 76 -3.13 13.31 17.75
CA ALA A 76 -3.19 11.87 17.63
C ALA A 76 -3.93 11.54 16.31
N PRO A 77 -3.21 11.54 15.17
CA PRO A 77 -3.83 11.30 13.88
C PRO A 77 -4.36 9.86 13.78
N ALA A 78 -5.55 9.70 13.24
CA ALA A 78 -6.09 8.39 12.92
C ALA A 78 -5.32 7.78 11.72
N THR A 79 -5.23 6.46 11.73
CA THR A 79 -4.63 5.66 10.66
C THR A 79 -5.70 4.90 9.89
N LEU A 80 -5.32 4.28 8.76
CA LEU A 80 -6.23 3.38 8.04
C LEU A 80 -6.77 2.28 8.95
N LEU A 81 -5.98 1.84 9.92
CA LEU A 81 -6.32 0.75 10.84
C LEU A 81 -7.46 1.11 11.79
N ASP A 82 -7.60 2.39 12.12
CA ASP A 82 -8.67 2.89 12.99
C ASP A 82 -10.05 2.86 12.31
N HIS A 83 -10.08 2.66 10.99
CA HIS A 83 -11.29 2.56 10.17
C HIS A 83 -11.65 1.12 9.78
N LEU A 84 -10.93 0.13 10.30
CA LEU A 84 -11.14 -1.29 9.99
C LEU A 84 -11.60 -2.04 11.24
N ASP A 85 -12.69 -2.79 11.10
CA ASP A 85 -13.21 -3.65 12.17
C ASP A 85 -12.47 -5.00 12.14
N SER A 86 -11.68 -5.29 13.18
CA SER A 86 -10.97 -6.56 13.38
C SER A 86 -10.20 -7.06 12.14
N PRO A 87 -9.31 -6.26 11.54
CA PRO A 87 -8.59 -6.65 10.35
C PRO A 87 -7.64 -7.81 10.61
N LEU A 88 -7.39 -8.63 9.58
CA LEU A 88 -6.26 -9.54 9.56
C LEU A 88 -5.03 -8.77 9.05
N PHE A 89 -4.02 -8.64 9.89
CA PHE A 89 -2.73 -8.12 9.48
C PHE A 89 -1.93 -9.20 8.76
N VAL A 90 -1.38 -8.88 7.61
CA VAL A 90 -0.38 -9.73 6.95
C VAL A 90 0.88 -8.90 6.80
N LEU A 91 1.93 -9.28 7.52
CA LEU A 91 3.24 -8.65 7.46
C LEU A 91 4.18 -9.57 6.69
N ASP A 92 4.65 -9.11 5.56
CA ASP A 92 5.56 -9.83 4.67
C ASP A 92 6.98 -9.32 4.90
N GLU A 93 7.88 -10.20 5.33
CA GLU A 93 9.28 -9.89 5.66
C GLU A 93 9.42 -8.71 6.65
N VAL A 94 9.07 -8.92 7.91
CA VAL A 94 9.13 -7.88 8.97
C VAL A 94 10.51 -7.20 9.04
N GLY A 95 11.58 -7.95 8.80
CA GLY A 95 12.94 -7.40 8.70
C GLY A 95 13.06 -6.36 7.58
N GLY A 96 12.50 -6.64 6.41
CA GLY A 96 12.48 -5.72 5.27
C GLY A 96 11.64 -4.47 5.53
N ILE A 97 10.49 -4.63 6.21
CA ILE A 97 9.64 -3.50 6.64
C ILE A 97 10.43 -2.56 7.56
N ARG A 98 11.14 -3.13 8.54
CA ARG A 98 11.97 -2.36 9.49
C ARG A 98 13.11 -1.62 8.79
N ASP A 99 13.80 -2.26 7.87
CA ASP A 99 14.90 -1.63 7.12
C ASP A 99 14.38 -0.51 6.21
N ALA A 100 13.25 -0.71 5.55
CA ALA A 100 12.59 0.32 4.75
C ALA A 100 12.15 1.52 5.62
N GLN A 101 11.64 1.26 6.82
CA GLN A 101 11.27 2.33 7.75
C GLN A 101 12.49 3.12 8.20
N LYS A 102 13.57 2.46 8.65
CA LYS A 102 14.80 3.15 9.07
C LYS A 102 15.35 4.04 7.96
N ALA A 103 15.38 3.56 6.73
CA ALA A 103 15.81 4.35 5.57
C ALA A 103 14.89 5.56 5.31
N THR A 104 13.58 5.41 5.56
CA THR A 104 12.61 6.48 5.42
C THR A 104 12.73 7.50 6.55
N GLU A 105 12.91 7.05 7.79
CA GLU A 105 13.13 7.92 8.94
C GLU A 105 14.40 8.75 8.81
N PHE A 106 15.48 8.16 8.30
CA PHE A 106 16.72 8.88 8.06
C PHE A 106 16.52 10.04 7.06
N ARG A 107 15.95 9.75 5.87
CA ARG A 107 15.68 10.77 4.85
C ARG A 107 14.75 11.87 5.38
N ARG A 108 13.70 11.46 6.08
CA ARG A 108 12.73 12.37 6.68
C ARG A 108 13.38 13.25 7.75
N GLY A 109 14.28 12.70 8.57
CA GLY A 109 15.02 13.47 9.57
C GLY A 109 15.83 14.61 8.95
N GLU A 110 16.48 14.38 7.82
CA GLU A 110 17.19 15.41 7.08
C GLU A 110 16.24 16.48 6.51
N GLU A 111 15.14 16.08 5.89
CA GLU A 111 14.13 16.99 5.36
C GLU A 111 13.47 17.84 6.46
N LEU A 112 13.06 17.20 7.56
CA LEU A 112 12.46 17.88 8.70
C LEU A 112 13.41 18.88 9.35
N THR A 113 14.70 18.53 9.46
CA THR A 113 15.70 19.43 10.01
C THR A 113 15.79 20.70 9.17
N GLY A 114 15.86 20.57 7.84
CA GLY A 114 15.86 21.73 6.94
C GLY A 114 14.60 22.60 7.10
N LEU A 115 13.41 21.99 7.10
CA LEU A 115 12.13 22.69 7.24
C LEU A 115 11.97 23.38 8.62
N LEU A 116 12.52 22.79 9.67
CA LEU A 116 12.55 23.39 11.00
C LEU A 116 13.53 24.56 11.09
N GLU A 117 14.71 24.44 10.46
CA GLU A 117 15.71 25.51 10.41
C GLU A 117 15.22 26.72 9.59
N GLU A 118 14.49 26.46 8.50
CA GLU A 118 13.86 27.48 7.68
C GLU A 118 12.61 28.10 8.33
N GLY A 119 12.13 27.55 9.44
CA GLY A 119 10.91 27.97 10.14
C GLY A 119 9.61 27.65 9.38
N VAL A 120 9.67 26.77 8.40
CA VAL A 120 8.50 26.28 7.65
C VAL A 120 7.66 25.36 8.50
N LEU A 121 8.29 24.54 9.35
CA LEU A 121 7.63 23.66 10.31
C LEU A 121 7.80 24.16 11.75
N CYS A 122 6.84 23.82 12.57
CA CYS A 122 6.85 24.16 13.98
C CYS A 122 7.40 22.98 14.78
N PRO A 123 8.42 23.18 15.65
CA PRO A 123 8.91 22.12 16.52
C PRO A 123 7.82 21.52 17.38
N GLY A 124 7.73 20.18 17.38
CA GLY A 124 6.72 19.43 18.13
C GLY A 124 5.34 19.35 17.46
N LEU A 125 5.18 19.89 16.23
CA LEU A 125 4.00 19.72 15.40
C LEU A 125 4.23 18.81 14.19
N ASP A 126 5.41 18.22 14.14
CA ASP A 126 5.95 17.37 13.08
C ASP A 126 5.60 15.88 13.25
N VAL A 127 4.74 15.54 14.20
CA VAL A 127 4.28 14.15 14.46
C VAL A 127 3.26 13.74 13.40
N LEU A 128 3.75 13.48 12.19
CA LEU A 128 2.91 13.15 11.03
C LEU A 128 2.96 11.67 10.66
N TYR A 129 3.71 10.85 11.41
CA TYR A 129 4.08 9.51 10.95
C TYR A 129 4.02 8.49 12.07
N GLN A 130 3.61 7.29 11.70
CA GLN A 130 3.65 6.13 12.58
C GLN A 130 5.07 5.53 12.60
N THR A 131 5.47 5.03 13.76
CA THR A 131 6.74 4.33 13.96
C THR A 131 6.57 2.82 13.75
N MET A 132 7.70 2.08 13.72
CA MET A 132 7.64 0.62 13.75
C MET A 132 6.98 0.10 15.02
N ASP A 133 7.22 0.75 16.15
CA ASP A 133 6.61 0.37 17.43
C ASP A 133 5.09 0.55 17.41
N ASP A 134 4.57 1.60 16.75
CA ASP A 134 3.14 1.80 16.56
C ASP A 134 2.53 0.68 15.69
N LEU A 135 3.20 0.29 14.61
CA LEU A 135 2.78 -0.81 13.75
C LEU A 135 2.75 -2.14 14.52
N VAL A 136 3.83 -2.45 15.26
CA VAL A 136 3.92 -3.68 16.08
C VAL A 136 2.81 -3.69 17.13
N PHE A 137 2.60 -2.57 17.82
CA PHE A 137 1.54 -2.44 18.82
C PHE A 137 0.14 -2.62 18.23
N ALA A 138 -0.11 -2.05 17.05
CA ALA A 138 -1.36 -2.25 16.34
C ALA A 138 -1.55 -3.72 15.91
N ALA A 139 -0.51 -4.34 15.37
CA ALA A 139 -0.52 -5.74 14.93
C ALA A 139 -0.73 -6.72 16.11
N GLN A 140 -0.14 -6.46 17.28
CA GLN A 140 -0.31 -7.30 18.47
C GLN A 140 -1.76 -7.33 18.99
N LYS A 141 -2.54 -6.30 18.71
CA LYS A 141 -3.95 -6.20 19.13
C LYS A 141 -4.91 -6.92 18.19
N GLN A 142 -4.44 -7.33 17.03
CA GLN A 142 -5.25 -7.92 15.98
C GLN A 142 -4.79 -9.34 15.65
N SER A 143 -5.57 -10.04 14.82
CA SER A 143 -5.11 -11.29 14.21
C SER A 143 -4.00 -10.95 13.21
N THR A 144 -2.80 -11.51 13.42
CA THR A 144 -1.64 -11.19 12.61
C THR A 144 -1.01 -12.45 12.03
N LEU A 145 -0.75 -12.45 10.74
CA LEU A 145 0.02 -13.43 10.00
C LEU A 145 1.36 -12.81 9.58
N LEU A 146 2.44 -13.43 10.03
CA LEU A 146 3.79 -13.08 9.60
C LEU A 146 4.23 -14.04 8.50
N CYS A 147 4.61 -13.50 7.34
CA CYS A 147 5.14 -14.27 6.22
C CYS A 147 6.64 -14.01 6.13
N GLU A 148 7.45 -15.05 6.36
CA GLU A 148 8.89 -14.92 6.43
C GLU A 148 9.56 -16.05 5.63
N ASN A 149 10.56 -15.73 4.82
CA ASN A 149 11.38 -16.75 4.18
C ASN A 149 12.36 -17.42 5.15
N PHE A 150 12.80 -16.67 6.16
CA PHE A 150 13.69 -17.16 7.20
C PHE A 150 13.23 -16.65 8.56
N LEU A 151 13.12 -17.56 9.53
CA LEU A 151 12.87 -17.18 10.92
C LEU A 151 14.07 -16.41 11.47
N ARG A 152 13.98 -15.10 11.47
CA ARG A 152 14.92 -14.20 12.14
C ARG A 152 14.21 -13.56 13.32
N GLY A 153 14.93 -13.43 14.45
CA GLY A 153 14.47 -12.88 15.73
C GLY A 153 13.24 -11.98 15.67
N MET A 154 12.07 -12.57 15.81
CA MET A 154 10.77 -11.87 15.89
C MET A 154 10.36 -11.69 17.35
N ASN A 155 11.31 -11.22 18.19
CA ASN A 155 11.10 -11.10 19.64
C ASN A 155 9.96 -10.14 20.01
N GLU A 156 9.53 -9.32 19.08
CA GLU A 156 8.44 -8.35 19.25
C GLU A 156 7.05 -8.99 19.18
N PHE A 157 6.94 -10.18 18.57
CA PHE A 157 5.66 -10.87 18.38
C PHE A 157 5.61 -12.14 19.22
N GLN A 158 4.52 -12.31 19.98
CA GLN A 158 4.22 -13.57 20.61
C GLN A 158 3.57 -14.52 19.60
N LEU A 159 4.35 -15.42 19.05
CA LEU A 159 3.87 -16.41 18.09
C LEU A 159 2.95 -17.40 18.81
N LYS A 160 1.75 -17.60 18.27
CA LYS A 160 0.79 -18.63 18.73
C LYS A 160 1.02 -19.96 18.04
N ASP A 161 1.43 -19.91 16.77
CA ASP A 161 1.66 -21.10 15.95
C ASP A 161 2.70 -20.77 14.88
N LEU A 162 3.33 -21.81 14.37
CA LEU A 162 4.33 -21.74 13.31
C LEU A 162 3.99 -22.75 12.22
N ILE A 163 3.67 -22.25 11.03
CA ILE A 163 3.33 -23.06 9.87
C ILE A 163 4.48 -22.99 8.87
N ASN A 164 5.10 -24.12 8.57
CA ASN A 164 6.05 -24.22 7.47
C ASN A 164 5.29 -24.48 6.16
N ALA A 165 5.12 -23.42 5.36
CA ALA A 165 4.51 -23.52 4.04
C ALA A 165 5.62 -23.72 2.98
N GLU A 166 5.99 -24.98 2.72
CA GLU A 166 6.91 -25.29 1.64
C GLU A 166 6.33 -24.79 0.31
N ALA A 167 7.00 -23.81 -0.29
CA ALA A 167 6.64 -23.23 -1.58
C ALA A 167 7.86 -23.28 -2.51
N PHE A 168 7.65 -23.71 -3.75
CA PHE A 168 8.69 -23.76 -4.78
C PHE A 168 8.27 -22.89 -5.96
N ALA A 169 9.25 -22.30 -6.64
CA ALA A 169 8.97 -21.56 -7.87
C ALA A 169 8.32 -22.48 -8.90
N ALA A 170 7.19 -22.06 -9.47
CA ALA A 170 6.58 -22.78 -10.59
C ALA A 170 7.32 -22.43 -11.89
N PRO A 171 7.32 -23.33 -12.89
CA PRO A 171 7.84 -23.04 -14.21
C PRO A 171 7.18 -21.80 -14.81
N ASN A 172 7.97 -20.99 -15.52
CA ASN A 172 7.43 -19.85 -16.24
C ASN A 172 6.87 -20.32 -17.59
N TRP A 173 5.56 -20.12 -17.77
CA TRP A 173 4.94 -20.39 -19.04
C TRP A 173 5.23 -19.28 -20.06
N GLY A 174 5.93 -19.62 -21.12
CA GLY A 174 6.35 -18.69 -22.18
C GLY A 174 5.27 -18.32 -23.22
N GLY A 175 4.02 -18.78 -23.07
CA GLY A 175 2.94 -18.59 -24.04
C GLY A 175 2.86 -19.70 -25.09
N ASP A 176 3.71 -20.70 -25.04
CA ASP A 176 3.64 -21.90 -25.87
C ASP A 176 2.87 -23.02 -25.16
N LEU A 177 1.81 -23.52 -25.82
CA LEU A 177 0.93 -24.54 -25.25
C LEU A 177 1.62 -25.90 -25.07
N ALA A 178 2.59 -26.24 -25.92
CA ALA A 178 3.30 -27.51 -25.80
C ALA A 178 4.16 -27.53 -24.52
N SER A 179 4.94 -26.49 -24.29
CA SER A 179 5.73 -26.33 -23.07
C SER A 179 4.85 -26.28 -21.82
N LEU A 180 3.69 -25.59 -21.88
CA LEU A 180 2.75 -25.57 -20.77
C LEU A 180 2.24 -26.96 -20.41
N ARG A 181 1.97 -27.80 -21.41
CA ARG A 181 1.51 -29.17 -21.18
C ARG A 181 2.56 -30.03 -20.52
N GLU A 182 3.84 -29.90 -20.91
CA GLU A 182 4.95 -30.62 -20.28
C GLU A 182 5.02 -30.32 -18.78
N ASP A 183 4.66 -29.10 -18.36
CA ASP A 183 4.59 -28.70 -16.94
C ASP A 183 3.29 -29.13 -16.26
N LEU A 184 2.15 -29.09 -16.98
CA LEU A 184 0.83 -29.42 -16.43
C LEU A 184 0.62 -30.93 -16.22
N ASP A 185 1.03 -31.76 -17.18
CA ASP A 185 0.78 -33.19 -17.16
C ASP A 185 1.30 -33.86 -15.87
N PRO A 186 2.53 -33.59 -15.41
CA PRO A 186 3.03 -34.13 -14.14
C PRO A 186 2.26 -33.62 -12.93
N LEU A 187 1.89 -32.34 -12.90
CA LEU A 187 1.14 -31.76 -11.78
C LEU A 187 -0.26 -32.40 -11.64
N ILE A 188 -0.95 -32.55 -12.77
CA ILE A 188 -2.28 -33.16 -12.81
C ILE A 188 -2.21 -34.65 -12.44
N ALA A 189 -1.22 -35.39 -12.97
CA ALA A 189 -1.00 -36.78 -12.62
C ALA A 189 -0.73 -36.99 -11.12
N GLN A 190 -0.03 -36.05 -10.47
CA GLN A 190 0.20 -36.03 -9.03
C GLN A 190 -1.00 -35.50 -8.23
N GLY A 191 -2.07 -35.10 -8.90
CA GLY A 191 -3.32 -34.64 -8.28
C GLY A 191 -3.30 -33.21 -7.74
N TYR A 192 -2.49 -32.37 -8.35
CA TYR A 192 -2.52 -30.92 -8.05
C TYR A 192 -3.79 -30.27 -8.62
N ALA A 193 -4.29 -29.28 -7.88
CA ALA A 193 -5.18 -28.26 -8.40
C ALA A 193 -4.32 -27.13 -8.99
N VAL A 194 -4.54 -26.79 -10.25
CA VAL A 194 -3.69 -25.82 -10.95
C VAL A 194 -4.48 -24.55 -11.28
N THR A 195 -3.94 -23.39 -10.92
CA THR A 195 -4.48 -22.07 -11.32
C THR A 195 -3.50 -21.41 -12.31
N LEU A 196 -4.00 -21.06 -13.48
CA LEU A 196 -3.24 -20.35 -14.53
C LEU A 196 -3.72 -18.91 -14.64
N PHE A 197 -2.79 -17.96 -14.53
CA PHE A 197 -3.07 -16.56 -14.87
C PHE A 197 -2.66 -16.28 -16.30
N ALA A 198 -3.63 -15.97 -17.16
CA ALA A 198 -3.47 -15.81 -18.61
C ALA A 198 -3.53 -14.35 -19.10
N GLY A 199 -3.22 -13.39 -18.25
CA GLY A 199 -3.16 -11.98 -18.59
C GLY A 199 -4.54 -11.35 -18.80
N THR A 200 -4.99 -11.25 -20.04
CA THR A 200 -6.26 -10.62 -20.37
C THR A 200 -7.45 -11.59 -20.30
N PRO A 201 -8.70 -11.10 -20.11
CA PRO A 201 -9.90 -11.95 -20.18
C PRO A 201 -10.00 -12.71 -21.50
N LYS A 202 -9.60 -12.08 -22.62
CA LYS A 202 -9.59 -12.71 -23.96
C LYS A 202 -8.55 -13.82 -24.03
N GLY A 203 -7.36 -13.61 -23.45
CA GLY A 203 -6.29 -14.62 -23.35
C GLY A 203 -6.72 -15.81 -22.50
N ALA A 204 -7.35 -15.55 -21.35
CA ALA A 204 -7.88 -16.60 -20.48
C ALA A 204 -8.93 -17.44 -21.20
N ALA A 205 -9.87 -16.83 -21.94
CA ALA A 205 -10.88 -17.54 -22.70
C ALA A 205 -10.30 -18.38 -23.85
N ALA A 206 -9.26 -17.89 -24.51
CA ALA A 206 -8.56 -18.65 -25.55
C ALA A 206 -7.84 -19.86 -24.95
N LEU A 207 -7.03 -19.65 -23.89
CA LEU A 207 -6.29 -20.72 -23.23
C LEU A 207 -7.22 -21.79 -22.64
N THR A 208 -8.39 -21.39 -22.11
CA THR A 208 -9.40 -22.34 -21.60
C THR A 208 -9.89 -23.26 -22.69
N ARG A 209 -10.17 -22.73 -23.89
CA ARG A 209 -10.59 -23.55 -25.05
C ARG A 209 -9.47 -24.49 -25.51
N ASP A 210 -8.27 -23.94 -25.67
CA ASP A 210 -7.11 -24.72 -26.13
C ASP A 210 -6.79 -25.91 -25.19
N LEU A 211 -6.91 -25.69 -23.88
CA LEU A 211 -6.73 -26.75 -22.88
C LEU A 211 -7.88 -27.75 -22.88
N ALA A 212 -9.13 -27.29 -23.01
CA ALA A 212 -10.30 -28.17 -23.11
C ALA A 212 -10.22 -29.08 -24.36
N ASP A 213 -9.79 -28.53 -25.49
CA ASP A 213 -9.59 -29.29 -26.74
C ASP A 213 -8.47 -30.34 -26.63
N LYS A 214 -7.58 -30.18 -25.65
CA LYS A 214 -6.53 -31.16 -25.31
C LYS A 214 -6.96 -32.15 -24.22
N GLY A 215 -8.21 -32.08 -23.76
CA GLY A 215 -8.78 -33.04 -22.81
C GLY A 215 -8.59 -32.68 -21.34
N TYR A 216 -8.11 -31.46 -21.02
CA TYR A 216 -8.01 -31.03 -19.62
C TYR A 216 -9.39 -30.63 -19.07
N SER A 217 -9.60 -30.92 -17.77
CA SER A 217 -10.73 -30.36 -17.03
C SER A 217 -10.44 -28.92 -16.68
N VAL A 218 -11.13 -27.97 -17.28
CA VAL A 218 -10.83 -26.53 -17.14
C VAL A 218 -12.04 -25.73 -16.68
N SER A 219 -11.78 -24.63 -15.95
CA SER A 219 -12.78 -23.67 -15.52
C SER A 219 -12.23 -22.23 -15.59
N MET A 220 -13.07 -21.27 -15.95
CA MET A 220 -12.78 -19.83 -15.87
C MET A 220 -13.42 -19.14 -14.66
N SER A 221 -14.25 -19.85 -13.91
CA SER A 221 -14.97 -19.26 -12.77
C SER A 221 -14.06 -19.07 -11.57
N ARG A 222 -14.11 -17.88 -10.97
CA ARG A 222 -13.46 -17.60 -9.69
C ARG A 222 -14.16 -18.25 -8.50
N ASP A 223 -15.42 -18.59 -8.65
CA ASP A 223 -16.26 -19.21 -7.61
C ASP A 223 -16.04 -20.71 -7.49
N VAL A 224 -15.36 -21.32 -8.47
CA VAL A 224 -14.99 -22.73 -8.41
C VAL A 224 -13.78 -22.89 -7.50
N ARG A 225 -13.96 -23.72 -6.48
CA ARG A 225 -12.83 -24.05 -5.59
C ARG A 225 -11.79 -24.89 -6.34
N PRO A 226 -10.49 -24.64 -6.10
CA PRO A 226 -9.43 -25.49 -6.62
C PRO A 226 -9.70 -26.96 -6.24
N ALA A 227 -9.62 -27.83 -7.22
CA ALA A 227 -9.89 -29.26 -7.04
C ALA A 227 -8.84 -30.10 -7.78
N LYS A 228 -8.63 -31.32 -7.30
CA LYS A 228 -7.68 -32.27 -7.90
C LYS A 228 -7.95 -32.45 -9.39
N GLY A 229 -6.91 -32.23 -10.20
CA GLY A 229 -6.98 -32.41 -11.64
C GLY A 229 -7.74 -31.31 -12.40
N LEU A 230 -8.24 -30.29 -11.69
CA LEU A 230 -8.87 -29.13 -12.31
C LEU A 230 -7.81 -28.08 -12.61
N VAL A 231 -7.85 -27.55 -13.84
CA VAL A 231 -7.08 -26.37 -14.26
C VAL A 231 -8.02 -25.17 -14.28
N GLN A 232 -7.83 -24.25 -13.36
CA GLN A 232 -8.56 -22.99 -13.33
C GLN A 232 -7.77 -21.94 -14.12
N VAL A 233 -8.39 -21.32 -15.14
CA VAL A 233 -7.75 -20.29 -15.97
C VAL A 233 -8.39 -18.94 -15.66
N LEU A 234 -7.61 -18.02 -15.11
CA LEU A 234 -8.07 -16.72 -14.66
C LEU A 234 -7.39 -15.58 -15.43
N PRO A 235 -8.11 -14.47 -15.70
CA PRO A 235 -7.46 -13.25 -16.15
C PRO A 235 -6.67 -12.63 -14.99
N GLY A 236 -5.52 -12.06 -15.30
CA GLY A 236 -4.62 -11.40 -14.36
C GLY A 236 -3.17 -11.80 -14.59
N HIS A 237 -2.30 -11.26 -13.75
CA HIS A 237 -0.87 -11.48 -13.78
C HIS A 237 -0.35 -11.71 -12.37
N LEU A 238 0.62 -12.60 -12.25
CA LEU A 238 1.49 -12.69 -11.07
C LEU A 238 2.93 -12.46 -11.51
N THR A 239 3.74 -11.92 -10.62
CA THR A 239 5.16 -11.69 -10.86
C THR A 239 5.91 -13.01 -11.04
N ALA A 240 5.53 -14.02 -10.25
CA ALA A 240 6.06 -15.39 -10.33
C ALA A 240 4.96 -16.40 -9.98
N GLY A 241 5.05 -17.60 -10.54
CA GLY A 241 4.24 -18.72 -10.11
C GLY A 241 4.87 -19.48 -8.94
N CYS A 242 4.08 -20.29 -8.27
CA CYS A 242 4.53 -21.11 -7.15
C CYS A 242 3.77 -22.45 -7.09
N THR A 243 4.40 -23.45 -6.50
CA THR A 243 3.80 -24.72 -6.16
C THR A 243 3.84 -24.94 -4.66
N PHE A 244 2.75 -25.47 -4.11
CA PHE A 244 2.59 -25.82 -2.70
C PHE A 244 2.34 -27.33 -2.59
N PRO A 245 3.40 -28.15 -2.44
CA PRO A 245 3.26 -29.63 -2.43
C PRO A 245 2.35 -30.15 -1.32
N PHE A 246 2.43 -29.56 -0.12
CA PHE A 246 1.61 -29.95 1.01
C PHE A 246 0.11 -29.79 0.75
N ALA A 247 -0.28 -28.75 -0.01
CA ALA A 247 -1.65 -28.47 -0.40
C ALA A 247 -2.03 -29.09 -1.76
N ARG A 248 -1.06 -29.64 -2.48
CA ARG A 248 -1.19 -30.06 -3.89
C ARG A 248 -1.80 -28.96 -4.76
N MET A 249 -1.29 -27.77 -4.62
CA MET A 249 -1.71 -26.59 -5.40
C MET A 249 -0.54 -26.06 -6.21
N ALA A 250 -0.83 -25.63 -7.43
CA ALA A 250 0.12 -24.93 -8.27
C ALA A 250 -0.52 -23.67 -8.87
N VAL A 251 0.23 -22.58 -8.84
CA VAL A 251 -0.15 -21.32 -9.45
C VAL A 251 0.89 -20.99 -10.50
N ILE A 252 0.50 -20.86 -11.75
CA ILE A 252 1.37 -20.60 -12.88
C ILE A 252 0.96 -19.28 -13.52
N SER A 253 1.92 -18.45 -13.89
CA SER A 253 1.66 -17.17 -14.56
C SER A 253 2.22 -17.19 -15.99
N SER A 254 1.46 -16.63 -16.93
CA SER A 254 1.89 -16.44 -18.31
C SER A 254 2.86 -15.27 -18.48
N ARG A 255 3.23 -14.57 -17.42
CA ARG A 255 4.08 -13.38 -17.51
C ARG A 255 5.55 -13.78 -17.75
N ARG A 256 6.11 -13.34 -18.87
CA ARG A 256 7.56 -13.39 -19.09
C ARG A 256 8.23 -12.33 -18.23
N HIS A 257 9.06 -12.72 -17.29
CA HIS A 257 9.93 -11.80 -16.57
C HIS A 257 10.75 -10.95 -17.57
N GLY A 258 10.64 -9.64 -17.51
CA GLY A 258 11.54 -8.70 -18.21
C GLY A 258 11.05 -8.12 -19.55
N LEU A 259 10.05 -8.67 -20.21
CA LEU A 259 9.56 -8.10 -21.49
C LEU A 259 8.47 -7.04 -21.33
N ASP A 260 7.68 -7.12 -20.26
CA ASP A 260 6.62 -6.16 -20.00
C ASP A 260 7.12 -4.85 -19.41
N GLU A 261 8.19 -4.87 -18.61
CA GLU A 261 8.83 -3.63 -18.11
C GLU A 261 9.42 -2.80 -19.26
N ALA A 262 10.00 -3.46 -20.26
CA ALA A 262 10.49 -2.79 -21.47
C ALA A 262 9.35 -2.22 -22.33
N ALA A 263 8.19 -2.90 -22.36
CA ALA A 263 7.00 -2.44 -23.09
C ALA A 263 6.30 -1.27 -22.35
N GLU A 264 6.21 -1.32 -21.03
CA GLU A 264 5.69 -0.20 -20.22
C GLU A 264 6.62 1.00 -20.23
N ALA A 265 7.94 0.79 -20.18
CA ALA A 265 8.92 1.87 -20.31
C ALA A 265 8.86 2.54 -21.70
N LYS A 266 8.62 1.76 -22.77
CA LYS A 266 8.37 2.30 -24.12
C LYS A 266 7.05 3.07 -24.22
N LYS A 267 5.97 2.62 -23.56
CA LYS A 267 4.69 3.35 -23.51
C LYS A 267 4.83 4.66 -22.74
N ARG A 268 5.52 4.68 -21.60
CA ARG A 268 5.78 5.89 -20.81
C ARG A 268 6.63 6.92 -21.57
N LYS A 269 7.58 6.46 -22.40
CA LYS A 269 8.39 7.36 -23.28
C LYS A 269 7.61 7.89 -24.47
N LYS A 270 6.55 7.23 -24.90
CA LYS A 270 5.73 7.65 -26.07
C LYS A 270 4.62 8.63 -25.67
N ASN A 271 4.29 8.72 -24.36
CA ASN A 271 3.27 9.60 -23.80
C ASN A 271 3.87 10.82 -23.08
N LYS A 272 5.17 11.06 -23.22
CA LYS A 272 5.88 12.28 -22.90
C LYS A 272 6.30 12.99 -24.20
#